data_8513b5483f9756b9d576764a207da3ab
#
_entry.id   8513b5483f9756b9d576764a207da3ab
#
_cell.length_a   1.000
_cell.length_b   1.000
_cell.length_c   1.000
_cell.angle_alpha   90.00
_cell.angle_beta   90.00
_cell.angle_gamma   90.00
#
_symmetry.space_group_name_H-M   'P 1'
#
loop_
_entity.id
_entity.type
_entity.pdbx_description
1 polymer ?
#
loop_
_entity_poly.entity_id
_entity_poly.type
_entity_poly.pdbx_seq_one_letter_code
_entity_poly.pdbx_strand_id
1 'polypeptide(L)'
;IETLGHRGDEPERLDRPIDPWDLQSIIYTSGTTGPSKGVLSSYLHLFTMATSSREMLDHTDRRLINLPLFHAGGTGNAYCMLVKGGSIALVDSFRTETFWDIVRDSGSTCVTLLGAMTPFLMKAPPSPQDRDHPLRNAFMVPLPADAAAFRERFGVQ
;
A
#
# COMPACT_ATOMS: atom_id res chain seq x y z
N ILE A 1 2.56 18.16 11.31
CA ILE A 1 1.39 17.64 10.57
C ILE A 1 0.51 18.85 10.33
N GLU A 2 0.55 19.38 9.11
CA GLU A 2 -0.46 20.38 8.72
C GLU A 2 -1.80 19.66 8.66
N THR A 3 -2.65 19.97 9.62
CA THR A 3 -4.04 19.59 9.56
C THR A 3 -4.65 20.47 8.48
N LEU A 4 -4.92 19.92 7.31
CA LEU A 4 -5.74 20.57 6.32
C LEU A 4 -7.10 20.82 6.98
N GLY A 5 -7.30 22.03 7.45
CA GLY A 5 -8.53 22.48 8.10
C GLY A 5 -9.70 22.61 7.11
N HIS A 6 -9.87 21.61 6.26
CA HIS A 6 -11.01 21.49 5.40
C HIS A 6 -12.17 20.93 6.24
N ARG A 7 -13.04 21.80 6.65
CA ARG A 7 -14.43 21.41 6.86
C ARG A 7 -14.97 21.16 5.46
N GLY A 8 -14.91 19.92 5.01
CA GLY A 8 -15.44 19.54 3.70
C GLY A 8 -16.93 19.86 3.71
N ASP A 9 -17.36 20.74 2.81
CA ASP A 9 -18.76 20.79 2.42
C ASP A 9 -19.13 19.40 1.90
N GLU A 10 -20.34 18.95 2.13
CA GLU A 10 -20.82 17.72 1.52
C GLU A 10 -20.59 17.81 0.01
N PRO A 11 -20.01 16.77 -0.63
CA PRO A 11 -19.82 16.80 -2.07
C PRO A 11 -21.18 16.98 -2.77
N GLU A 12 -21.17 17.68 -3.89
CA GLU A 12 -22.36 17.83 -4.71
C GLU A 12 -22.96 16.46 -5.02
N ARG A 13 -24.27 16.36 -4.98
CA ARG A 13 -24.97 15.14 -5.36
C ARG A 13 -24.67 14.81 -6.80
N LEU A 14 -24.30 13.57 -7.06
CA LEU A 14 -24.13 13.09 -8.42
C LEU A 14 -25.49 13.08 -9.13
N ASP A 15 -25.49 13.37 -10.42
CA ASP A 15 -26.71 13.32 -11.28
C ASP A 15 -27.31 11.90 -11.33
N ARG A 16 -26.49 10.89 -11.13
CA ARG A 16 -26.88 9.49 -11.00
C ARG A 16 -25.97 8.75 -10.00
N PRO A 17 -26.43 7.62 -9.44
CA PRO A 17 -25.56 6.75 -8.66
C PRO A 17 -24.35 6.27 -9.48
N ILE A 18 -23.24 6.04 -8.80
CA ILE A 18 -22.04 5.42 -9.40
C ILE A 18 -22.38 3.96 -9.75
N ASP A 19 -22.16 3.59 -11.01
CA ASP A 19 -22.23 2.19 -11.44
C ASP A 19 -20.89 1.48 -11.17
N PRO A 20 -20.89 0.20 -10.77
CA PRO A 20 -19.66 -0.56 -10.58
C PRO A 20 -18.71 -0.56 -11.78
N TRP A 21 -19.24 -0.37 -12.98
CA TRP A 21 -18.48 -0.34 -14.23
C TRP A 21 -18.00 1.07 -14.63
N ASP A 22 -18.41 2.10 -13.91
CA ASP A 22 -17.93 3.46 -14.17
C ASP A 22 -16.41 3.53 -14.01
N LEU A 23 -15.77 4.36 -14.84
CA LEU A 23 -14.34 4.59 -14.78
C LEU A 23 -13.98 5.31 -13.47
N GLN A 24 -13.12 4.69 -12.68
CA GLN A 24 -12.62 5.27 -11.42
C GLN A 24 -11.22 5.87 -11.60
N SER A 25 -10.35 5.19 -12.34
CA SER A 25 -8.97 5.65 -12.54
C SER A 25 -8.35 5.11 -13.83
N ILE A 26 -7.28 5.78 -14.27
CA ILE A 26 -6.40 5.31 -15.34
C ILE A 26 -5.06 4.95 -14.72
N ILE A 27 -4.71 3.67 -14.74
CA ILE A 27 -3.45 3.16 -14.17
C ILE A 27 -2.50 2.87 -15.32
N TYR A 28 -1.32 3.50 -15.29
CA TYR A 28 -0.32 3.30 -16.34
C TYR A 28 0.52 2.05 -16.08
N THR A 29 0.70 1.25 -17.14
CA THR A 29 1.63 0.12 -17.13
C THR A 29 2.90 0.50 -17.90
N SER A 30 4.07 0.14 -17.36
CA SER A 30 5.32 0.21 -18.10
C SER A 30 5.31 -0.89 -19.17
N GLY A 31 5.04 -0.51 -20.43
CA GLY A 31 5.10 -1.46 -21.54
C GLY A 31 6.54 -1.98 -21.72
N THR A 32 6.71 -3.29 -21.77
CA THR A 32 8.01 -3.94 -22.08
C THR A 32 8.41 -3.71 -23.54
N THR A 33 7.50 -3.31 -24.41
CA THR A 33 7.66 -3.25 -25.87
C THR A 33 7.12 -1.98 -26.50
N GLY A 34 7.04 -0.85 -25.77
CA GLY A 34 6.51 0.40 -26.32
C GLY A 34 6.14 1.43 -25.25
N PRO A 35 5.49 2.53 -25.63
CA PRO A 35 5.07 3.56 -24.70
C PRO A 35 4.11 3.01 -23.64
N SER A 36 4.10 3.63 -22.45
CA SER A 36 3.20 3.29 -21.36
C SER A 36 1.74 3.31 -21.81
N LYS A 37 0.98 2.32 -21.40
CA LYS A 37 -0.44 2.18 -21.73
C LYS A 37 -1.29 2.50 -20.51
N GLY A 38 -2.33 3.32 -20.69
CA GLY A 38 -3.33 3.61 -19.67
C GLY A 38 -4.37 2.48 -19.60
N VAL A 39 -4.44 1.80 -18.47
CA VAL A 39 -5.48 0.80 -18.18
C VAL A 39 -6.65 1.47 -17.51
N LEU A 40 -7.82 1.40 -18.13
CA LEU A 40 -9.07 1.92 -17.58
C LEU A 40 -9.54 0.99 -16.45
N SER A 41 -9.56 1.52 -15.24
CA SER A 41 -9.95 0.76 -14.04
C SER A 41 -11.29 1.25 -13.52
N SER A 42 -12.28 0.35 -13.50
CA SER A 42 -13.60 0.64 -12.94
C SER A 42 -13.60 0.60 -11.41
N TYR A 43 -14.67 1.11 -10.79
CA TYR A 43 -14.89 0.99 -9.35
C TYR A 43 -14.88 -0.47 -8.89
N LEU A 44 -15.52 -1.37 -9.63
CA LEU A 44 -15.53 -2.80 -9.31
C LEU A 44 -14.13 -3.41 -9.39
N HIS A 45 -13.33 -3.02 -10.39
CA HIS A 45 -11.95 -3.51 -10.52
C HIS A 45 -11.13 -3.15 -9.28
N LEU A 46 -11.13 -1.87 -8.88
CA LEU A 46 -10.37 -1.45 -7.70
C LEU A 46 -10.93 -2.02 -6.40
N PHE A 47 -12.24 -2.12 -6.26
CA PHE A 47 -12.87 -2.76 -5.10
C PHE A 47 -12.45 -4.22 -4.98
N THR A 48 -12.47 -4.97 -6.09
CA THR A 48 -12.02 -6.36 -6.10
C THR A 48 -10.54 -6.48 -5.74
N MET A 49 -9.69 -5.63 -6.31
CA MET A 49 -8.27 -5.59 -5.93
C MET A 49 -8.07 -5.25 -4.46
N ALA A 50 -8.88 -4.35 -3.92
CA ALA A 50 -8.79 -3.93 -2.52
C ALA A 50 -9.25 -5.00 -1.54
N THR A 51 -10.21 -5.85 -1.93
CA THR A 51 -10.88 -6.78 -1.02
C THR A 51 -10.43 -8.24 -1.16
N SER A 52 -10.09 -8.68 -2.37
CA SER A 52 -9.89 -10.11 -2.70
C SER A 52 -8.74 -10.83 -2.00
N SER A 53 -7.77 -10.11 -1.44
CA SER A 53 -6.60 -10.73 -0.80
C SER A 53 -6.28 -10.18 0.60
N ARG A 54 -7.23 -9.48 1.24
CA ARG A 54 -6.92 -8.66 2.42
C ARG A 54 -7.94 -8.78 3.55
N GLU A 55 -8.44 -9.98 3.78
CA GLU A 55 -9.28 -10.29 4.94
C GLU A 55 -8.55 -10.06 6.28
N MET A 56 -7.21 -9.99 6.23
CA MET A 56 -6.35 -9.77 7.40
C MET A 56 -6.26 -8.30 7.84
N LEU A 57 -6.88 -7.36 7.12
CA LEU A 57 -6.83 -5.93 7.42
C LEU A 57 -8.21 -5.41 7.81
N ASP A 58 -8.23 -4.50 8.79
CA ASP A 58 -9.44 -3.84 9.28
C ASP A 58 -9.24 -2.33 9.48
N HIS A 59 -10.23 -1.68 10.09
CA HIS A 59 -10.24 -0.24 10.35
C HIS A 59 -9.17 0.23 11.34
N THR A 60 -8.55 -0.66 12.09
CA THR A 60 -7.46 -0.33 13.03
C THR A 60 -6.09 -0.30 12.34
N ASP A 61 -6.02 -0.80 11.11
CA ASP A 61 -4.77 -0.83 10.36
C ASP A 61 -4.38 0.53 9.78
N ARG A 62 -3.08 0.76 9.77
CA ARG A 62 -2.45 1.86 9.06
C ARG A 62 -1.48 1.30 8.01
N ARG A 63 -1.76 1.63 6.76
CA ARG A 63 -0.95 1.13 5.65
C ARG A 63 0.10 2.15 5.22
N LEU A 64 1.36 1.69 5.17
CA LEU A 64 2.43 2.46 4.54
C LEU A 64 2.27 2.38 3.02
N ILE A 65 2.08 3.53 2.38
CA ILE A 65 2.02 3.68 0.93
C ILE A 65 3.40 4.12 0.44
N ASN A 66 4.21 3.15 0.11
CA ASN A 66 5.60 3.28 -0.35
C ASN A 66 5.75 3.07 -1.87
N LEU A 67 4.65 2.87 -2.57
CA LEU A 67 4.57 2.73 -4.02
C LEU A 67 3.81 3.92 -4.62
N PRO A 68 4.18 4.37 -5.83
CA PRO A 68 3.55 5.53 -6.45
C PRO A 68 2.04 5.39 -6.60
N LEU A 69 1.29 6.47 -6.35
CA LEU A 69 -0.17 6.47 -6.48
C LEU A 69 -0.66 6.36 -7.94
N PHE A 70 0.19 6.60 -8.93
CA PHE A 70 -0.13 6.33 -10.34
C PHE A 70 0.05 4.86 -10.74
N HIS A 71 0.54 4.01 -9.82
CA HIS A 71 0.71 2.57 -10.02
C HIS A 71 -0.35 1.80 -9.22
N ALA A 72 -0.78 0.66 -9.74
CA ALA A 72 -1.79 -0.20 -9.08
C ALA A 72 -1.45 -0.54 -7.63
N GLY A 73 -0.16 -0.74 -7.33
CA GLY A 73 0.33 -1.02 -5.97
C GLY A 73 0.13 0.15 -4.99
N GLY A 74 0.21 1.40 -5.46
CA GLY A 74 -0.09 2.58 -4.63
C GLY A 74 -1.58 2.83 -4.52
N THR A 75 -2.26 3.04 -5.66
CA THR A 75 -3.70 3.32 -5.72
C THR A 75 -4.53 2.23 -5.07
N GLY A 76 -4.30 0.95 -5.42
CA GLY A 76 -5.08 -0.16 -4.88
C GLY A 76 -4.88 -0.33 -3.37
N ASN A 77 -3.68 -0.04 -2.86
CA ASN A 77 -3.41 -0.09 -1.42
C ASN A 77 -4.09 1.06 -0.65
N ALA A 78 -4.06 2.28 -1.19
CA ALA A 78 -4.76 3.41 -0.61
C ALA A 78 -6.28 3.18 -0.62
N TYR A 79 -6.83 2.74 -1.76
CA TYR A 79 -8.24 2.42 -1.89
C TYR A 79 -8.68 1.29 -0.96
N CYS A 80 -7.82 0.27 -0.74
CA CYS A 80 -8.07 -0.77 0.25
C CYS A 80 -8.35 -0.20 1.64
N MET A 81 -7.54 0.74 2.09
CA MET A 81 -7.74 1.34 3.42
C MET A 81 -8.98 2.22 3.49
N LEU A 82 -9.35 2.91 2.41
CA LEU A 82 -10.63 3.62 2.33
C LEU A 82 -11.82 2.67 2.48
N VAL A 83 -11.79 1.53 1.78
CA VAL A 83 -12.85 0.52 1.87
C VAL A 83 -12.92 -0.13 3.25
N LYS A 84 -11.79 -0.33 3.91
CA LYS A 84 -11.69 -0.94 5.25
C LYS A 84 -11.93 0.04 6.40
N GLY A 85 -11.99 1.34 6.13
CA GLY A 85 -12.11 2.37 7.16
C GLY A 85 -10.83 2.57 7.97
N GLY A 86 -9.69 2.09 7.47
CA GLY A 86 -8.39 2.26 8.09
C GLY A 86 -7.71 3.58 7.73
N SER A 87 -6.41 3.68 7.97
CA SER A 87 -5.63 4.88 7.68
C SER A 87 -4.43 4.58 6.79
N ILE A 88 -3.86 5.62 6.18
CA ILE A 88 -2.66 5.52 5.35
C ILE A 88 -1.56 6.45 5.87
N ALA A 89 -0.31 6.03 5.68
CA ALA A 89 0.88 6.86 5.79
C ALA A 89 1.52 6.96 4.40
N LEU A 90 1.64 8.17 3.89
CA LEU A 90 2.24 8.42 2.57
C LEU A 90 3.72 8.73 2.71
N VAL A 91 4.53 8.15 1.83
CA VAL A 91 5.95 8.47 1.70
C VAL A 91 6.31 8.69 0.24
N ASP A 92 7.28 9.55 -0.01
CA ASP A 92 7.68 9.91 -1.37
C ASP A 92 8.27 8.72 -2.15
N SER A 93 9.03 7.88 -1.45
CA SER A 93 9.69 6.73 -2.05
C SER A 93 10.15 5.71 -1.01
N PHE A 94 10.32 4.46 -1.45
CA PHE A 94 10.98 3.44 -0.64
C PHE A 94 12.49 3.74 -0.53
N ARG A 95 13.00 3.76 0.70
CA ARG A 95 14.43 3.87 1.01
C ARG A 95 14.78 2.84 2.07
N THR A 96 15.73 1.99 1.78
CA THR A 96 16.14 0.89 2.66
C THR A 96 16.63 1.41 4.02
N GLU A 97 17.38 2.50 4.00
CA GLU A 97 18.06 3.06 5.17
C GLU A 97 17.08 3.63 6.20
N THR A 98 15.95 4.15 5.75
CA THR A 98 14.97 4.82 6.60
C THR A 98 13.66 4.05 6.75
N PHE A 99 13.53 2.90 6.11
CA PHE A 99 12.27 2.14 6.06
C PHE A 99 11.72 1.83 7.45
N TRP A 100 12.53 1.27 8.32
CA TRP A 100 12.08 0.87 9.65
C TRP A 100 11.79 2.06 10.57
N ASP A 101 12.52 3.17 10.42
CA ASP A 101 12.22 4.41 11.13
C ASP A 101 10.87 4.98 10.70
N ILE A 102 10.63 5.02 9.40
CA ILE A 102 9.33 5.45 8.83
C ILE A 102 8.18 4.56 9.35
N VAL A 103 8.37 3.24 9.39
CA VAL A 103 7.36 2.31 9.91
C VAL A 103 7.05 2.60 11.38
N ARG A 104 8.07 2.84 12.20
CA ARG A 104 7.92 3.19 13.62
C ARG A 104 7.23 4.55 13.80
N ASP A 105 7.76 5.58 13.15
CA ASP A 105 7.29 6.95 13.29
C ASP A 105 5.85 7.15 12.80
N SER A 106 5.49 6.45 11.72
CA SER A 106 4.14 6.49 11.19
C SER A 106 3.16 5.59 11.94
N GLY A 107 3.64 4.64 12.74
CA GLY A 107 2.81 3.61 13.36
C GLY A 107 2.15 2.67 12.34
N SER A 108 2.81 2.43 11.20
CA SER A 108 2.26 1.60 10.12
C SER A 108 2.23 0.13 10.52
N THR A 109 1.06 -0.50 10.35
CA THR A 109 0.81 -1.92 10.71
C THR A 109 0.88 -2.86 9.52
N CYS A 110 0.78 -2.33 8.31
CA CYS A 110 0.86 -3.11 7.09
C CYS A 110 1.54 -2.35 5.94
N VAL A 111 2.20 -3.10 5.05
CA VAL A 111 2.91 -2.56 3.88
C VAL A 111 2.85 -3.53 2.71
N THR A 112 3.01 -3.03 1.49
CA THR A 112 3.32 -3.87 0.32
C THR A 112 4.79 -3.69 -0.05
N LEU A 113 5.51 -4.81 -0.13
CA LEU A 113 6.89 -4.86 -0.58
C LEU A 113 6.96 -5.55 -1.93
N LEU A 114 7.59 -4.92 -2.91
CA LEU A 114 7.97 -5.61 -4.13
C LEU A 114 9.07 -6.62 -3.81
N GLY A 115 9.09 -7.77 -4.49
CA GLY A 115 10.04 -8.84 -4.21
C GLY A 115 11.51 -8.41 -4.25
N ALA A 116 11.83 -7.36 -5.02
CA ALA A 116 13.16 -6.76 -5.04
C ALA A 116 13.51 -5.94 -3.78
N MET A 117 12.53 -5.53 -2.96
CA MET A 117 12.77 -4.70 -1.78
C MET A 117 13.23 -5.55 -0.57
N THR A 118 12.73 -6.77 -0.44
CA THR A 118 13.04 -7.64 0.70
C THR A 118 14.52 -7.99 0.83
N PRO A 119 15.26 -8.34 -0.25
CA PRO A 119 16.69 -8.57 -0.17
C PRO A 119 17.48 -7.34 0.30
N PHE A 120 17.03 -6.12 -0.04
CA PHE A 120 17.70 -4.90 0.44
C PHE A 120 17.51 -4.73 1.96
N LEU A 121 16.31 -4.96 2.48
CA LEU A 121 16.06 -4.92 3.93
C LEU A 121 16.80 -6.04 4.67
N MET A 122 16.95 -7.21 4.07
CA MET A 122 17.68 -8.34 4.63
C MET A 122 19.21 -8.16 4.67
N LYS A 123 19.78 -7.27 3.83
CA LYS A 123 21.24 -7.01 3.78
C LYS A 123 21.79 -6.33 5.04
N ALA A 124 20.96 -5.56 5.73
CA ALA A 124 21.41 -4.93 6.98
C ALA A 124 21.78 -6.01 8.01
N PRO A 125 22.83 -5.82 8.83
CA PRO A 125 23.16 -6.74 9.90
C PRO A 125 21.96 -6.95 10.84
N PRO A 126 21.74 -8.15 11.37
CA PRO A 126 20.72 -8.38 12.39
C PRO A 126 20.89 -7.45 13.59
N SER A 127 19.77 -6.93 14.09
CA SER A 127 19.73 -5.97 15.19
C SER A 127 18.66 -6.39 16.22
N PRO A 128 18.86 -6.09 17.51
CA PRO A 128 17.80 -6.24 18.51
C PRO A 128 16.53 -5.45 18.17
N GLN A 129 16.65 -4.38 17.38
CA GLN A 129 15.53 -3.55 16.93
C GLN A 129 14.78 -4.11 15.72
N ASP A 130 15.22 -5.24 15.15
CA ASP A 130 14.59 -5.82 13.95
C ASP A 130 13.10 -6.14 14.16
N ARG A 131 12.66 -6.33 15.40
CA ARG A 131 11.27 -6.57 15.79
C ARG A 131 10.62 -5.43 16.57
N ASP A 132 11.33 -4.33 16.75
CA ASP A 132 10.84 -3.14 17.45
C ASP A 132 10.10 -2.21 16.50
N HIS A 133 8.91 -2.64 16.05
CA HIS A 133 8.04 -1.90 15.15
C HIS A 133 6.61 -2.44 15.19
N PRO A 134 5.59 -1.62 14.83
CA PRO A 134 4.18 -2.02 14.84
C PRO A 134 3.76 -2.84 13.61
N LEU A 135 4.64 -3.07 12.63
CA LEU A 135 4.29 -3.77 11.38
C LEU A 135 3.90 -5.22 11.66
N ARG A 136 2.68 -5.60 11.30
CA ARG A 136 2.13 -6.95 11.45
C ARG A 136 2.12 -7.72 10.14
N ASN A 137 1.75 -7.04 9.04
CA ASN A 137 1.54 -7.66 7.74
C ASN A 137 2.45 -7.04 6.68
N ALA A 138 3.21 -7.88 5.98
CA ALA A 138 4.01 -7.50 4.82
C ALA A 138 3.54 -8.29 3.58
N PHE A 139 2.79 -7.63 2.69
CA PHE A 139 2.34 -8.23 1.44
C PHE A 139 3.48 -8.18 0.42
N MET A 140 4.01 -9.33 0.04
CA MET A 140 5.15 -9.41 -0.87
C MET A 140 4.70 -9.82 -2.27
N VAL A 141 5.07 -9.05 -3.28
CA VAL A 141 4.65 -9.28 -4.68
C VAL A 141 5.83 -9.07 -5.64
N PRO A 142 6.26 -10.12 -6.37
CA PRO A 142 5.95 -11.54 -6.13
C PRO A 142 6.50 -12.00 -4.78
N LEU A 143 6.04 -13.15 -4.29
CA LEU A 143 6.57 -13.73 -3.06
C LEU A 143 8.04 -14.11 -3.27
N PRO A 144 9.00 -13.53 -2.51
CA PRO A 144 10.41 -13.84 -2.69
C PRO A 144 10.77 -15.18 -2.04
N ALA A 145 11.87 -15.79 -2.50
CA ALA A 145 12.33 -17.09 -1.99
C ALA A 145 12.72 -17.05 -0.50
N ASP A 146 13.12 -15.89 0.01
CA ASP A 146 13.55 -15.63 1.39
C ASP A 146 12.42 -15.12 2.30
N ALA A 147 11.16 -15.18 1.86
CA ALA A 147 10.01 -14.69 2.63
C ALA A 147 9.93 -15.30 4.04
N ALA A 148 10.25 -16.59 4.20
CA ALA A 148 10.27 -17.26 5.50
C ALA A 148 11.32 -16.66 6.44
N ALA A 149 12.54 -16.42 5.94
CA ALA A 149 13.61 -15.79 6.70
C ALA A 149 13.28 -14.34 7.07
N PHE A 150 12.61 -13.61 6.17
CA PHE A 150 12.13 -12.26 6.44
C PHE A 150 11.10 -12.24 7.58
N ARG A 151 10.11 -13.14 7.53
CA ARG A 151 9.12 -13.31 8.61
C ARG A 151 9.76 -13.63 9.95
N GLU A 152 10.70 -14.56 9.96
CA GLU A 152 11.41 -14.97 11.18
C GLU A 152 12.20 -13.80 11.76
N ARG A 153 12.94 -13.07 10.93
CA ARG A 153 13.79 -11.97 11.37
C ARG A 153 12.98 -10.80 11.92
N PHE A 154 11.98 -10.35 11.16
CA PHE A 154 11.24 -9.12 11.48
C PHE A 154 9.93 -9.37 12.23
N GLY A 155 9.49 -10.61 12.42
CA GLY A 155 8.27 -10.94 13.18
C GLY A 155 6.98 -10.54 12.48
N VAL A 156 6.96 -10.42 11.14
CA VAL A 156 5.79 -10.05 10.32
C VAL A 156 5.11 -11.28 9.70
N GLN A 157 3.84 -11.14 9.33
CA GLN A 157 3.07 -12.16 8.63
C GLN A 157 3.03 -11.91 7.12
#